data_74c970ec4a627694f68a3fbae0c70cc6
#
_entry.id   74c970ec4a627694f68a3fbae0c70cc6
#
_cell.length_a   1.000
_cell.length_b   1.000
_cell.length_c   1.000
_cell.angle_alpha   90.00
_cell.angle_beta   90.00
_cell.angle_gamma   90.00
#
_symmetry.space_group_name_H-M   'P 1'
#
loop_
_entity.id
_entity.type
_entity.pdbx_description
1 polymer ?
#
loop_
_entity_poly.entity_id
_entity_poly.type
_entity_poly.pdbx_seq_one_letter_code
_entity_poly.pdbx_strand_id
1 'polypeptide(L)'
;MSKTQAAFQNGKAFIPFFTAGDPDADRTVEYILAAADAGADLIEVGIPFSDPTAEGPVIQKADALALEGGMTVNGAFEIVERVREAKPDLPIAFMTYVNPVFRYRGNPSESDAEPYVPFFRRCREDGIDALILADVPFEEQEEVLAVSDRYGVDLISMVSPTSEDRIREIARNPRGFIYVVSSMGVTGVRTEFRYDTIRKMVGLIRETNPSARCAVGFGISSPEQAKTMAGLSDGAIVGSAILKKIHAGADRDEIFRYVKSMKDAVREA
;
A
#
# COMPACT_ATOMS: atom_id res chain seq x y z
N MET A 1 -3.84 -18.37 -5.85
CA MET A 1 -4.14 -16.94 -5.96
C MET A 1 -4.02 -16.35 -4.57
N SER A 2 -3.22 -15.29 -4.43
CA SER A 2 -3.03 -14.63 -3.13
C SER A 2 -4.25 -13.76 -2.75
N LYS A 3 -4.36 -13.37 -1.47
CA LYS A 3 -5.44 -12.45 -1.03
C LYS A 3 -5.34 -11.08 -1.72
N THR A 4 -4.13 -10.60 -2.01
CA THR A 4 -3.93 -9.35 -2.76
C THR A 4 -4.46 -9.42 -4.17
N GLN A 5 -4.31 -10.55 -4.86
CA GLN A 5 -4.92 -10.78 -6.18
C GLN A 5 -6.45 -10.89 -6.08
N ALA A 6 -6.96 -11.49 -5.00
CA ALA A 6 -8.40 -11.62 -4.78
C ALA A 6 -9.12 -10.27 -4.63
N ALA A 7 -8.42 -9.23 -4.15
CA ALA A 7 -8.95 -7.88 -4.04
C ALA A 7 -9.45 -7.29 -5.38
N PHE A 8 -8.99 -7.83 -6.51
CA PHE A 8 -9.37 -7.39 -7.86
C PHE A 8 -10.43 -8.27 -8.54
N GLN A 9 -10.99 -9.28 -7.86
CA GLN A 9 -11.93 -10.22 -8.48
C GLN A 9 -13.33 -9.66 -8.63
N ASN A 10 -13.76 -8.82 -7.72
CA ASN A 10 -15.11 -8.27 -7.68
C ASN A 10 -15.25 -6.95 -8.45
N GLY A 11 -14.33 -6.68 -9.38
CA GLY A 11 -14.27 -5.45 -10.15
C GLY A 11 -13.03 -4.63 -9.85
N LYS A 12 -13.15 -3.31 -9.96
CA LYS A 12 -12.04 -2.37 -9.69
C LYS A 12 -11.77 -2.26 -8.19
N ALA A 13 -10.49 -2.36 -7.80
CA ALA A 13 -10.08 -2.28 -6.39
C ALA A 13 -9.95 -0.82 -5.92
N PHE A 14 -10.42 -0.55 -4.71
CA PHE A 14 -10.11 0.68 -3.98
C PHE A 14 -9.21 0.35 -2.78
N ILE A 15 -8.05 1.00 -2.73
CA ILE A 15 -6.98 0.72 -1.77
C ILE A 15 -6.66 2.00 -0.98
N PRO A 16 -7.23 2.21 0.22
CA PRO A 16 -6.86 3.31 1.09
C PRO A 16 -5.56 3.01 1.85
N PHE A 17 -4.74 4.05 2.02
CA PHE A 17 -3.51 4.03 2.80
C PHE A 17 -3.69 4.76 4.14
N PHE A 18 -3.13 4.21 5.21
CA PHE A 18 -3.06 4.79 6.54
C PHE A 18 -1.64 4.65 7.09
N THR A 19 -1.11 5.68 7.78
CA THR A 19 0.14 5.55 8.54
C THR A 19 -0.17 4.94 9.89
N ALA A 20 0.51 3.86 10.25
CA ALA A 20 0.36 3.22 11.57
C ALA A 20 0.76 4.20 12.68
N GLY A 21 -0.15 4.44 13.63
CA GLY A 21 0.08 5.35 14.75
C GLY A 21 -0.22 6.82 14.48
N ASP A 22 -0.80 7.17 13.33
CA ASP A 22 -1.24 8.54 13.05
C ASP A 22 -2.78 8.65 13.15
N PRO A 23 -3.34 9.37 14.13
CA PRO A 23 -2.67 10.12 15.22
C PRO A 23 -2.22 9.24 16.40
N ASP A 24 -2.75 8.03 16.53
CA ASP A 24 -2.41 7.00 17.52
C ASP A 24 -2.84 5.61 17.02
N ALA A 25 -2.47 4.55 17.76
CA ALA A 25 -2.77 3.18 17.40
C ALA A 25 -4.28 2.87 17.41
N ASP A 26 -5.03 3.37 18.40
CA ASP A 26 -6.46 3.11 18.54
C ASP A 26 -7.25 3.73 17.39
N ARG A 27 -6.94 4.97 17.06
CA ARG A 27 -7.53 5.67 15.92
C ARG A 27 -7.16 5.04 14.59
N THR A 28 -5.92 4.57 14.43
CA THR A 28 -5.52 3.85 13.21
C THR A 28 -6.39 2.61 13.01
N VAL A 29 -6.59 1.80 14.04
CA VAL A 29 -7.49 0.63 13.98
C VAL A 29 -8.92 1.04 13.63
N GLU A 30 -9.49 2.07 14.30
CA GLU A 30 -10.83 2.58 14.00
C GLU A 30 -10.98 3.01 12.53
N TYR A 31 -10.00 3.71 11.98
CA TYR A 31 -10.03 4.20 10.60
C TYR A 31 -9.90 3.06 9.58
N ILE A 32 -9.04 2.08 9.84
CA ILE A 32 -8.92 0.89 8.99
C ILE A 32 -10.23 0.10 8.97
N LEU A 33 -10.85 -0.12 10.14
CA LEU A 33 -12.13 -0.80 10.24
C LEU A 33 -13.25 -0.01 9.54
N ALA A 34 -13.27 1.32 9.67
CA ALA A 34 -14.21 2.17 8.94
C ALA A 34 -14.03 2.05 7.42
N ALA A 35 -12.79 2.03 6.94
CA ALA A 35 -12.49 1.86 5.53
C ALA A 35 -12.92 0.46 5.02
N ALA A 36 -12.69 -0.58 5.79
CA ALA A 36 -13.14 -1.94 5.47
C ALA A 36 -14.68 -2.02 5.41
N ASP A 37 -15.39 -1.42 6.38
CA ASP A 37 -16.86 -1.33 6.40
C ASP A 37 -17.40 -0.53 5.22
N ALA A 38 -16.66 0.47 4.74
CA ALA A 38 -17.00 1.27 3.57
C ALA A 38 -16.75 0.54 2.23
N GLY A 39 -16.14 -0.65 2.27
CA GLY A 39 -15.93 -1.52 1.12
C GLY A 39 -14.56 -1.39 0.45
N ALA A 40 -13.52 -0.97 1.18
CA ALA A 40 -12.14 -1.09 0.71
C ALA A 40 -11.81 -2.55 0.39
N ASP A 41 -11.12 -2.80 -0.72
CA ASP A 41 -10.80 -4.14 -1.18
C ASP A 41 -9.46 -4.66 -0.64
N LEU A 42 -8.56 -3.74 -0.31
CA LEU A 42 -7.27 -3.97 0.32
C LEU A 42 -6.92 -2.73 1.14
N ILE A 43 -6.27 -2.90 2.27
CA ILE A 43 -5.75 -1.79 3.07
C ILE A 43 -4.22 -1.75 2.94
N GLU A 44 -3.68 -0.57 2.68
CA GLU A 44 -2.26 -0.30 2.74
C GLU A 44 -1.93 0.40 4.07
N VAL A 45 -1.04 -0.19 4.86
CA VAL A 45 -0.61 0.33 6.16
C VAL A 45 0.86 0.74 6.08
N GLY A 46 1.12 2.02 6.19
CA GLY A 46 2.47 2.57 6.24
C GLY A 46 3.11 2.32 7.61
N ILE A 47 4.25 1.63 7.64
CA ILE A 47 5.10 1.58 8.83
C ILE A 47 5.94 2.86 8.83
N PRO A 48 5.79 3.75 9.83
CA PRO A 48 6.47 5.04 9.82
C PRO A 48 7.99 4.88 9.85
N PHE A 49 8.68 5.75 9.11
CA PHE A 49 10.14 5.76 9.00
C PHE A 49 10.68 7.19 9.12
N SER A 50 11.86 7.34 9.71
CA SER A 50 12.49 8.66 9.95
C SER A 50 13.00 9.34 8.69
N ASP A 51 13.31 8.54 7.64
CA ASP A 51 13.94 9.03 6.42
C ASP A 51 13.14 8.65 5.15
N PRO A 52 11.86 9.11 5.05
CA PRO A 52 10.92 8.65 4.02
C PRO A 52 11.14 9.36 2.67
N THR A 53 12.16 8.94 1.92
CA THR A 53 12.63 9.58 0.68
C THR A 53 11.63 9.55 -0.48
N ALA A 54 10.69 8.59 -0.50
CA ALA A 54 9.66 8.48 -1.52
C ALA A 54 8.39 9.29 -1.19
N GLU A 55 8.28 9.78 0.05
CA GLU A 55 7.06 10.38 0.57
C GLU A 55 7.03 11.90 0.44
N GLY A 56 5.84 12.43 0.19
CA GLY A 56 5.57 13.86 0.22
C GLY A 56 5.24 14.39 1.63
N PRO A 57 5.09 15.70 1.78
CA PRO A 57 5.03 16.35 3.10
C PRO A 57 3.86 15.90 3.98
N VAL A 58 2.79 15.35 3.41
CA VAL A 58 1.64 14.86 4.18
C VAL A 58 1.97 13.55 4.88
N ILE A 59 2.57 12.59 4.16
CA ILE A 59 2.96 11.30 4.72
C ILE A 59 4.18 11.48 5.62
N GLN A 60 5.16 12.30 5.23
CA GLN A 60 6.29 12.65 6.10
C GLN A 60 5.84 13.21 7.45
N LYS A 61 4.80 14.06 7.45
CA LYS A 61 4.21 14.58 8.69
C LYS A 61 3.55 13.47 9.51
N ALA A 62 2.80 12.58 8.86
CA ALA A 62 2.17 11.44 9.52
C ALA A 62 3.21 10.50 10.16
N ASP A 63 4.29 10.20 9.43
CA ASP A 63 5.41 9.39 9.94
C ASP A 63 6.07 10.06 11.16
N ALA A 64 6.35 11.37 11.07
CA ALA A 64 6.94 12.11 12.19
C ALA A 64 6.03 12.07 13.43
N LEU A 65 4.72 12.34 13.28
CA LEU A 65 3.76 12.30 14.38
C LEU A 65 3.66 10.91 15.01
N ALA A 66 3.59 9.87 14.18
CA ALA A 66 3.53 8.49 14.65
C ALA A 66 4.80 8.09 15.43
N LEU A 67 5.99 8.46 14.93
CA LEU A 67 7.26 8.18 15.59
C LEU A 67 7.40 8.98 16.91
N GLU A 68 6.99 10.25 16.93
CA GLU A 68 6.92 11.08 18.15
C GLU A 68 5.95 10.49 19.18
N GLY A 69 4.85 9.87 18.72
CA GLY A 69 3.89 9.12 19.54
C GLY A 69 4.42 7.76 20.03
N GLY A 70 5.66 7.38 19.65
CA GLY A 70 6.30 6.14 20.09
C GLY A 70 5.96 4.92 19.21
N MET A 71 5.39 5.12 18.01
CA MET A 71 5.10 4.02 17.10
C MET A 71 6.38 3.30 16.68
N THR A 72 6.30 1.98 16.62
CA THR A 72 7.39 1.08 16.24
C THR A 72 6.92 0.10 15.18
N VAL A 73 7.85 -0.67 14.60
CA VAL A 73 7.50 -1.78 13.71
C VAL A 73 6.61 -2.81 14.43
N ASN A 74 6.89 -3.12 15.70
CA ASN A 74 6.02 -4.00 16.49
C ASN A 74 4.62 -3.41 16.70
N GLY A 75 4.53 -2.11 16.98
CA GLY A 75 3.23 -1.44 17.12
C GLY A 75 2.41 -1.47 15.83
N ALA A 76 3.06 -1.41 14.66
CA ALA A 76 2.37 -1.58 13.39
C ALA A 76 1.80 -3.01 13.20
N PHE A 77 2.53 -4.04 13.62
CA PHE A 77 2.02 -5.41 13.66
C PHE A 77 0.84 -5.55 14.63
N GLU A 78 0.93 -5.00 15.85
CA GLU A 78 -0.15 -5.02 16.84
C GLU A 78 -1.43 -4.34 16.34
N ILE A 79 -1.32 -3.26 15.56
CA ILE A 79 -2.46 -2.63 14.88
C ILE A 79 -3.12 -3.63 13.93
N VAL A 80 -2.33 -4.34 13.12
CA VAL A 80 -2.87 -5.32 12.16
C VAL A 80 -3.49 -6.52 12.88
N GLU A 81 -2.90 -7.04 13.96
CA GLU A 81 -3.50 -8.09 14.77
C GLU A 81 -4.93 -7.71 15.22
N ARG A 82 -5.11 -6.51 15.76
CA ARG A 82 -6.42 -5.98 16.18
C ARG A 82 -7.40 -5.84 15.01
N VAL A 83 -6.93 -5.44 13.84
CA VAL A 83 -7.75 -5.39 12.63
C VAL A 83 -8.15 -6.80 12.18
N ARG A 84 -7.23 -7.77 12.26
CA ARG A 84 -7.48 -9.18 11.92
C ARG A 84 -8.54 -9.84 12.80
N GLU A 85 -8.58 -9.53 14.10
CA GLU A 85 -9.64 -10.01 15.01
C GLU A 85 -11.05 -9.65 14.50
N ALA A 86 -11.21 -8.44 13.96
CA ALA A 86 -12.49 -7.95 13.45
C ALA A 86 -12.75 -8.29 11.97
N LYS A 87 -11.68 -8.36 11.16
CA LYS A 87 -11.72 -8.54 9.70
C LYS A 87 -10.68 -9.57 9.24
N PRO A 88 -10.88 -10.89 9.51
CA PRO A 88 -9.87 -11.93 9.24
C PRO A 88 -9.52 -12.08 7.77
N ASP A 89 -10.42 -11.76 6.85
CA ASP A 89 -10.23 -11.95 5.41
C ASP A 89 -9.82 -10.68 4.65
N LEU A 90 -9.76 -9.52 5.32
CA LEU A 90 -9.38 -8.26 4.69
C LEU A 90 -7.93 -8.34 4.18
N PRO A 91 -7.66 -8.13 2.88
CA PRO A 91 -6.29 -8.06 2.40
C PRO A 91 -5.55 -6.84 2.99
N ILE A 92 -4.34 -7.06 3.53
CA ILE A 92 -3.53 -6.00 4.13
C ILE A 92 -2.11 -6.06 3.55
N ALA A 93 -1.64 -4.92 3.04
CA ALA A 93 -0.28 -4.70 2.60
C ALA A 93 0.43 -3.73 3.56
N PHE A 94 1.65 -4.05 3.97
CA PHE A 94 2.54 -3.04 4.55
C PHE A 94 3.26 -2.25 3.47
N MET A 95 3.43 -0.95 3.70
CA MET A 95 4.34 -0.10 2.94
C MET A 95 5.39 0.48 3.88
N THR A 96 6.66 0.34 3.50
CA THR A 96 7.78 0.89 4.27
C THR A 96 9.05 0.97 3.41
N TYR A 97 10.20 1.05 4.06
CA TYR A 97 11.53 1.10 3.48
C TYR A 97 12.32 -0.15 3.87
N VAL A 98 13.40 -0.42 3.14
CA VAL A 98 14.18 -1.65 3.37
C VAL A 98 14.81 -1.68 4.76
N ASN A 99 15.26 -0.53 5.28
CA ASN A 99 15.97 -0.48 6.56
C ASN A 99 15.12 -0.96 7.77
N PRO A 100 13.87 -0.52 7.99
CA PRO A 100 13.00 -1.11 9.02
C PRO A 100 12.85 -2.62 8.91
N VAL A 101 12.70 -3.16 7.70
CA VAL A 101 12.53 -4.60 7.45
C VAL A 101 13.84 -5.36 7.72
N PHE A 102 14.96 -4.86 7.20
CA PHE A 102 16.29 -5.45 7.39
C PHE A 102 16.73 -5.46 8.87
N ARG A 103 16.39 -4.38 9.61
CA ARG A 103 16.77 -4.21 11.02
C ARG A 103 15.84 -4.91 11.99
N TYR A 104 14.68 -5.34 11.55
CA TYR A 104 13.72 -6.03 12.42
C TYR A 104 14.31 -7.36 12.93
N ARG A 105 14.23 -7.59 14.24
CA ARG A 105 14.79 -8.79 14.89
C ARG A 105 13.73 -9.67 15.57
N GLY A 106 12.47 -9.22 15.58
CA GLY A 106 11.41 -9.95 16.27
C GLY A 106 11.70 -10.08 17.78
N ASN A 107 11.46 -11.27 18.30
CA ASN A 107 11.77 -11.59 19.69
C ASN A 107 13.30 -11.75 19.85
N PRO A 108 13.96 -11.04 20.81
CA PRO A 108 15.41 -11.15 21.03
C PRO A 108 15.93 -12.55 21.35
N SER A 109 15.05 -13.48 21.75
CA SER A 109 15.39 -14.88 22.00
C SER A 109 15.53 -15.72 20.74
N GLU A 110 15.10 -15.22 19.58
CA GLU A 110 15.20 -15.91 18.30
C GLU A 110 16.38 -15.36 17.50
N SER A 111 17.49 -16.11 17.48
CA SER A 111 18.66 -15.74 16.69
C SER A 111 18.53 -16.21 15.24
N ASP A 112 17.72 -15.55 14.44
CA ASP A 112 17.81 -15.72 12.99
C ASP A 112 18.96 -14.88 12.46
N ALA A 113 19.99 -15.58 11.95
CA ALA A 113 21.14 -14.93 11.33
C ALA A 113 20.82 -14.41 9.92
N GLU A 114 19.71 -14.86 9.33
CA GLU A 114 19.34 -14.52 7.95
C GLU A 114 18.54 -13.19 7.94
N PRO A 115 18.99 -12.19 7.18
CA PRO A 115 18.27 -10.93 7.01
C PRO A 115 16.84 -11.14 6.52
N TYR A 116 15.93 -10.22 6.86
CA TYR A 116 14.51 -10.21 6.47
C TYR A 116 13.64 -11.32 7.11
N VAL A 117 14.20 -12.49 7.43
CA VAL A 117 13.44 -13.65 7.97
C VAL A 117 12.58 -13.30 9.17
N PRO A 118 13.06 -12.60 10.22
CA PRO A 118 12.22 -12.25 11.36
C PRO A 118 10.98 -11.42 10.98
N PHE A 119 11.14 -10.49 10.05
CA PHE A 119 10.05 -9.63 9.59
C PHE A 119 9.00 -10.42 8.78
N PHE A 120 9.42 -11.20 7.80
CA PHE A 120 8.49 -11.99 6.98
C PHE A 120 7.83 -13.13 7.75
N ARG A 121 8.52 -13.72 8.75
CA ARG A 121 7.90 -14.66 9.67
C ARG A 121 6.73 -13.98 10.41
N ARG A 122 6.97 -12.82 11.00
CA ARG A 122 5.94 -12.05 11.67
C ARG A 122 4.81 -11.64 10.73
N CYS A 123 5.12 -11.22 9.50
CA CYS A 123 4.11 -10.96 8.48
C CYS A 123 3.18 -12.15 8.27
N ARG A 124 3.72 -13.37 8.18
CA ARG A 124 2.91 -14.57 8.02
C ARG A 124 2.07 -14.89 9.25
N GLU A 125 2.64 -14.77 10.44
CA GLU A 125 1.96 -15.04 11.72
C GLU A 125 0.78 -14.11 11.93
N ASP A 126 0.94 -12.81 11.67
CA ASP A 126 -0.09 -11.79 11.86
C ASP A 126 -0.97 -11.58 10.61
N GLY A 127 -0.72 -12.36 9.55
CA GLY A 127 -1.54 -12.36 8.35
C GLY A 127 -1.39 -11.10 7.49
N ILE A 128 -0.17 -10.55 7.37
CA ILE A 128 0.16 -9.55 6.36
C ILE A 128 0.27 -10.26 5.01
N ASP A 129 -0.46 -9.78 4.02
CA ASP A 129 -0.58 -10.44 2.72
C ASP A 129 0.44 -9.94 1.70
N ALA A 130 0.92 -8.68 1.85
CA ALA A 130 1.90 -8.09 0.95
C ALA A 130 2.82 -7.07 1.62
N LEU A 131 3.94 -6.79 0.95
CA LEU A 131 4.89 -5.74 1.32
C LEU A 131 5.22 -4.88 0.10
N ILE A 132 5.25 -3.56 0.29
CA ILE A 132 5.72 -2.56 -0.65
C ILE A 132 6.97 -1.92 -0.06
N LEU A 133 8.12 -2.03 -0.76
CA LEU A 133 9.37 -1.37 -0.38
C LEU A 133 9.63 -0.20 -1.32
N ALA A 134 9.49 1.02 -0.79
CA ALA A 134 9.53 2.24 -1.60
C ALA A 134 10.92 2.59 -2.15
N ASP A 135 11.97 2.05 -1.54
CA ASP A 135 13.38 2.33 -1.83
C ASP A 135 14.15 1.14 -2.43
N VAL A 136 13.48 0.01 -2.69
CA VAL A 136 14.12 -1.16 -3.32
C VAL A 136 13.72 -1.24 -4.79
N PRO A 137 14.61 -0.88 -5.72
CA PRO A 137 14.34 -1.02 -7.14
C PRO A 137 14.18 -2.49 -7.53
N PHE A 138 13.44 -2.75 -8.59
CA PHE A 138 13.13 -4.11 -9.05
C PHE A 138 14.38 -4.99 -9.22
N GLU A 139 15.46 -4.41 -9.70
CA GLU A 139 16.74 -5.08 -9.95
C GLU A 139 17.47 -5.51 -8.66
N GLU A 140 17.10 -4.92 -7.51
CA GLU A 140 17.69 -5.19 -6.19
C GLU A 140 16.80 -6.07 -5.31
N GLN A 141 15.65 -6.54 -5.83
CA GLN A 141 14.65 -7.25 -5.03
C GLN A 141 14.97 -8.72 -4.79
N GLU A 142 15.95 -9.32 -5.47
CA GLU A 142 16.18 -10.78 -5.49
C GLU A 142 16.29 -11.38 -4.08
N GLU A 143 17.08 -10.77 -3.21
CA GLU A 143 17.30 -11.25 -1.84
C GLU A 143 16.03 -11.19 -0.99
N VAL A 144 15.31 -10.07 -1.03
CA VAL A 144 14.06 -9.89 -0.31
C VAL A 144 12.96 -10.79 -0.87
N LEU A 145 12.88 -10.90 -2.19
CA LEU A 145 11.89 -11.72 -2.90
C LEU A 145 11.99 -13.20 -2.52
N ALA A 146 13.22 -13.74 -2.42
CA ALA A 146 13.44 -15.12 -2.01
C ALA A 146 12.86 -15.42 -0.62
N VAL A 147 12.98 -14.47 0.32
CA VAL A 147 12.41 -14.60 1.66
C VAL A 147 10.90 -14.38 1.62
N SER A 148 10.39 -13.36 0.92
CA SER A 148 8.96 -13.10 0.84
C SER A 148 8.17 -14.26 0.25
N ASP A 149 8.67 -14.89 -0.82
CA ASP A 149 8.08 -16.08 -1.44
C ASP A 149 8.03 -17.26 -0.45
N ARG A 150 9.08 -17.47 0.37
CA ARG A 150 9.13 -18.53 1.40
C ARG A 150 8.03 -18.38 2.45
N TYR A 151 7.69 -17.15 2.82
CA TYR A 151 6.67 -16.84 3.80
C TYR A 151 5.28 -16.57 3.21
N GLY A 152 5.16 -16.57 1.88
CA GLY A 152 3.89 -16.37 1.18
C GLY A 152 3.34 -14.95 1.28
N VAL A 153 4.22 -13.96 1.37
CA VAL A 153 3.91 -12.53 1.39
C VAL A 153 4.22 -11.96 -0.01
N ASP A 154 3.27 -11.34 -0.67
CA ASP A 154 3.48 -10.77 -2.00
C ASP A 154 4.39 -9.53 -1.93
N LEU A 155 5.57 -9.55 -2.57
CA LEU A 155 6.40 -8.35 -2.73
C LEU A 155 5.90 -7.55 -3.92
N ILE A 156 5.20 -6.45 -3.66
CA ILE A 156 4.56 -5.62 -4.69
C ILE A 156 5.59 -4.77 -5.40
N SER A 157 5.71 -4.95 -6.71
CA SER A 157 6.60 -4.12 -7.53
C SER A 157 5.92 -2.83 -7.98
N MET A 158 6.71 -1.75 -8.02
CA MET A 158 6.27 -0.43 -8.45
C MET A 158 6.75 -0.13 -9.86
N VAL A 159 5.87 0.44 -10.69
CA VAL A 159 6.24 1.02 -11.98
C VAL A 159 6.01 2.52 -11.99
N SER A 160 6.95 3.25 -12.55
CA SER A 160 6.91 4.69 -12.73
C SER A 160 7.16 5.01 -14.21
N PRO A 161 6.94 6.25 -14.71
CA PRO A 161 7.16 6.61 -16.10
C PRO A 161 8.66 6.68 -16.45
N THR A 162 9.29 5.51 -16.47
CA THR A 162 10.70 5.26 -16.80
C THR A 162 10.82 4.57 -18.16
N SER A 163 11.75 3.61 -18.35
CA SER A 163 11.88 2.86 -19.58
C SER A 163 10.76 1.84 -19.79
N GLU A 164 10.32 1.67 -21.03
CA GLU A 164 9.30 0.68 -21.40
C GLU A 164 9.77 -0.74 -21.12
N ASP A 165 11.05 -1.03 -21.35
CA ASP A 165 11.63 -2.37 -21.12
C ASP A 165 11.54 -2.77 -19.66
N ARG A 166 11.80 -1.83 -18.74
CA ARG A 166 11.67 -2.06 -17.29
C ARG A 166 10.22 -2.34 -16.87
N ILE A 167 9.26 -1.59 -17.44
CA ILE A 167 7.84 -1.85 -17.19
C ILE A 167 7.46 -3.25 -17.66
N ARG A 168 7.91 -3.66 -18.85
CA ARG A 168 7.67 -5.00 -19.39
C ARG A 168 8.33 -6.08 -18.53
N GLU A 169 9.53 -5.85 -18.04
CA GLU A 169 10.23 -6.80 -17.18
C GLU A 169 9.48 -7.05 -15.87
N ILE A 170 9.06 -5.99 -15.19
CA ILE A 170 8.23 -6.07 -13.98
C ILE A 170 6.90 -6.80 -14.27
N ALA A 171 6.29 -6.52 -15.42
CA ALA A 171 4.99 -7.08 -15.78
C ALA A 171 5.00 -8.58 -16.11
N ARG A 172 6.17 -9.17 -16.44
CA ARG A 172 6.26 -10.60 -16.81
C ARG A 172 5.84 -11.54 -15.69
N ASN A 173 6.23 -11.24 -14.46
CA ASN A 173 5.99 -12.11 -13.31
C ASN A 173 5.75 -11.34 -12.00
N PRO A 174 4.68 -10.52 -11.93
CA PRO A 174 4.40 -9.73 -10.74
C PRO A 174 3.92 -10.62 -9.59
N ARG A 175 4.18 -10.21 -8.35
CA ARG A 175 3.55 -10.73 -7.15
C ARG A 175 2.35 -9.86 -6.80
N GLY A 176 1.23 -10.46 -6.40
CA GLY A 176 0.02 -9.75 -6.05
C GLY A 176 -0.50 -8.86 -7.19
N PHE A 177 -0.20 -7.57 -7.15
CA PHE A 177 -0.53 -6.58 -8.18
C PHE A 177 0.67 -5.67 -8.47
N ILE A 178 0.58 -4.85 -9.53
CA ILE A 178 1.58 -3.85 -9.86
C ILE A 178 1.11 -2.48 -9.38
N TYR A 179 1.91 -1.81 -8.57
CA TYR A 179 1.65 -0.43 -8.13
C TYR A 179 2.10 0.55 -9.23
N VAL A 180 1.17 1.24 -9.87
CA VAL A 180 1.47 2.23 -10.91
C VAL A 180 1.57 3.61 -10.28
N VAL A 181 2.76 4.20 -10.26
CA VAL A 181 3.00 5.55 -9.78
C VAL A 181 2.61 6.54 -10.86
N SER A 182 1.61 7.39 -10.60
CA SER A 182 1.02 8.30 -11.58
C SER A 182 1.96 9.39 -12.11
N SER A 183 3.08 9.63 -11.41
CA SER A 183 4.01 10.69 -11.78
C SER A 183 5.39 10.49 -11.17
N MET A 184 6.41 11.14 -11.75
CA MET A 184 7.73 11.28 -11.15
C MET A 184 7.67 12.21 -9.92
N GLY A 185 8.39 11.85 -8.86
CA GLY A 185 8.49 12.61 -7.61
C GLY A 185 7.76 11.96 -6.43
N VAL A 186 7.63 12.71 -5.35
CA VAL A 186 7.07 12.23 -4.08
C VAL A 186 5.54 12.22 -4.05
N THR A 187 4.96 11.52 -3.07
CA THR A 187 3.51 11.48 -2.82
C THR A 187 2.90 12.86 -2.54
N GLY A 188 1.60 13.02 -2.72
CA GLY A 188 0.88 14.27 -2.44
C GLY A 188 -0.35 14.43 -3.31
N VAL A 189 -1.30 15.29 -2.90
CA VAL A 189 -2.51 15.59 -3.68
C VAL A 189 -2.14 16.41 -4.92
N ARG A 190 -2.70 16.03 -6.08
CA ARG A 190 -2.47 16.69 -7.37
C ARG A 190 -3.76 17.19 -7.99
N THR A 191 -3.63 18.29 -8.73
CA THR A 191 -4.72 18.88 -9.52
C THR A 191 -4.65 18.45 -10.98
N GLU A 192 -3.47 18.10 -11.48
CA GLU A 192 -3.24 17.69 -12.86
C GLU A 192 -2.57 16.32 -12.92
N PHE A 193 -3.04 15.49 -13.85
CA PHE A 193 -2.50 14.16 -14.12
C PHE A 193 -2.11 14.02 -15.59
N ARG A 194 -1.04 13.29 -15.82
CA ARG A 194 -0.62 12.91 -17.18
C ARG A 194 -1.29 11.59 -17.56
N TYR A 195 -2.60 11.63 -17.83
CA TYR A 195 -3.40 10.43 -18.12
C TYR A 195 -2.85 9.59 -19.28
N ASP A 196 -2.27 10.22 -20.31
CA ASP A 196 -1.66 9.51 -21.44
C ASP A 196 -0.43 8.69 -21.00
N THR A 197 0.37 9.21 -20.09
CA THR A 197 1.50 8.49 -19.51
C THR A 197 1.03 7.27 -18.71
N ILE A 198 -0.02 7.43 -17.90
CA ILE A 198 -0.62 6.32 -17.12
C ILE A 198 -1.20 5.28 -18.09
N ARG A 199 -1.98 5.71 -19.08
CA ARG A 199 -2.55 4.82 -20.11
C ARG A 199 -1.48 4.02 -20.83
N LYS A 200 -0.35 4.66 -21.17
CA LYS A 200 0.79 4.00 -21.81
C LYS A 200 1.41 2.92 -20.89
N MET A 201 1.68 3.24 -19.62
CA MET A 201 2.23 2.28 -18.67
C MET A 201 1.32 1.06 -18.48
N VAL A 202 0.03 1.30 -18.25
CA VAL A 202 -0.97 0.22 -18.11
C VAL A 202 -1.11 -0.58 -19.40
N GLY A 203 -1.04 0.05 -20.56
CA GLY A 203 -1.00 -0.60 -21.86
C GLY A 203 0.16 -1.58 -21.97
N LEU A 204 1.38 -1.15 -21.64
CA LEU A 204 2.59 -1.98 -21.63
C LEU A 204 2.48 -3.19 -20.68
N ILE A 205 1.89 -2.97 -19.48
CA ILE A 205 1.63 -4.06 -18.53
C ILE A 205 0.69 -5.10 -19.16
N ARG A 206 -0.44 -4.66 -19.70
CA ARG A 206 -1.47 -5.55 -20.29
C ARG A 206 -1.00 -6.28 -21.54
N GLU A 207 -0.21 -5.61 -22.39
CA GLU A 207 0.43 -6.24 -23.57
C GLU A 207 1.41 -7.33 -23.15
N THR A 208 2.15 -7.12 -22.07
CA THR A 208 3.16 -8.08 -21.58
C THR A 208 2.54 -9.24 -20.83
N ASN A 209 1.56 -8.95 -19.96
CA ASN A 209 0.87 -9.94 -19.14
C ASN A 209 -0.60 -9.53 -18.94
N PRO A 210 -1.53 -10.04 -19.77
CA PRO A 210 -2.95 -9.71 -19.69
C PRO A 210 -3.63 -10.09 -18.36
N SER A 211 -3.02 -11.00 -17.60
CA SER A 211 -3.53 -11.43 -16.29
C SER A 211 -3.02 -10.57 -15.12
N ALA A 212 -1.97 -9.77 -15.34
CA ALA A 212 -1.45 -8.88 -14.31
C ALA A 212 -2.49 -7.81 -13.93
N ARG A 213 -2.69 -7.65 -12.63
CA ARG A 213 -3.52 -6.57 -12.08
C ARG A 213 -2.65 -5.39 -11.71
N CYS A 214 -3.17 -4.18 -11.93
CA CYS A 214 -2.46 -2.97 -11.54
C CYS A 214 -3.39 -1.92 -10.93
N ALA A 215 -2.90 -1.19 -9.96
CA ALA A 215 -3.62 -0.08 -9.32
C ALA A 215 -2.78 1.19 -9.38
N VAL A 216 -3.45 2.31 -9.68
CA VAL A 216 -2.78 3.62 -9.79
C VAL A 216 -2.83 4.34 -8.45
N GLY A 217 -1.67 4.78 -7.98
CA GLY A 217 -1.52 5.61 -6.78
C GLY A 217 -0.89 6.95 -7.07
N PHE A 218 -0.76 7.77 -6.02
CA PHE A 218 -0.23 9.13 -6.01
C PHE A 218 -1.17 10.22 -6.54
N GLY A 219 -1.54 11.12 -5.63
CA GLY A 219 -2.20 12.38 -5.97
C GLY A 219 -3.73 12.35 -6.05
N ILE A 220 -4.34 11.18 -6.01
CA ILE A 220 -5.80 11.01 -6.08
C ILE A 220 -6.45 11.55 -4.79
N SER A 221 -7.48 12.39 -4.93
CA SER A 221 -8.13 13.03 -3.78
C SER A 221 -9.65 13.21 -3.91
N SER A 222 -10.22 12.98 -5.10
CA SER A 222 -11.66 13.05 -5.31
C SER A 222 -12.24 11.78 -5.93
N PRO A 223 -13.54 11.52 -5.76
CA PRO A 223 -14.22 10.39 -6.38
C PRO A 223 -14.07 10.35 -7.90
N GLU A 224 -14.12 11.50 -8.57
CA GLU A 224 -13.98 11.62 -10.02
C GLU A 224 -12.57 11.21 -10.48
N GLN A 225 -11.55 11.62 -9.73
CA GLN A 225 -10.17 11.21 -9.99
C GLN A 225 -10.00 9.70 -9.78
N ALA A 226 -10.55 9.16 -8.68
CA ALA A 226 -10.50 7.73 -8.39
C ALA A 226 -11.20 6.90 -9.49
N LYS A 227 -12.38 7.32 -9.94
CA LYS A 227 -13.11 6.72 -11.07
C LYS A 227 -12.26 6.74 -12.35
N THR A 228 -11.67 7.88 -12.68
CA THR A 228 -10.84 8.02 -13.88
C THR A 228 -9.62 7.09 -13.82
N MET A 229 -8.92 7.03 -12.69
CA MET A 229 -7.73 6.16 -12.53
C MET A 229 -8.09 4.68 -12.56
N ALA A 230 -9.18 4.29 -11.90
CA ALA A 230 -9.68 2.92 -11.96
C ALA A 230 -10.14 2.54 -13.39
N GLY A 231 -10.72 3.47 -14.14
CA GLY A 231 -11.06 3.25 -15.55
C GLY A 231 -9.84 3.00 -16.45
N LEU A 232 -8.69 3.59 -16.12
CA LEU A 232 -7.43 3.35 -16.84
C LEU A 232 -6.72 2.06 -16.41
N SER A 233 -6.93 1.60 -15.18
CA SER A 233 -6.25 0.46 -14.55
C SER A 233 -7.24 -0.55 -13.98
N ASP A 234 -6.82 -1.33 -12.98
CA ASP A 234 -7.68 -2.26 -12.25
C ASP A 234 -8.03 -1.74 -10.84
N GLY A 235 -7.52 -0.56 -10.44
CA GLY A 235 -7.82 0.01 -9.15
C GLY A 235 -7.18 1.37 -8.88
N ALA A 236 -7.57 1.98 -7.77
CA ALA A 236 -7.05 3.25 -7.30
C ALA A 236 -6.57 3.18 -5.85
N ILE A 237 -5.40 3.79 -5.58
CA ILE A 237 -4.77 3.86 -4.27
C ILE A 237 -4.79 5.30 -3.79
N VAL A 238 -5.27 5.52 -2.54
CA VAL A 238 -5.46 6.86 -1.98
C VAL A 238 -4.89 6.95 -0.58
N GLY A 239 -3.87 7.78 -0.40
CA GLY A 239 -3.21 7.99 0.90
C GLY A 239 -3.31 9.43 1.39
N SER A 240 -2.54 10.33 0.82
CA SER A 240 -2.39 11.71 1.31
C SER A 240 -3.72 12.46 1.52
N ALA A 241 -4.76 12.14 0.75
CA ALA A 241 -6.07 12.77 0.92
C ALA A 241 -6.77 12.30 2.20
N ILE A 242 -6.62 11.02 2.56
CA ILE A 242 -7.14 10.44 3.80
C ILE A 242 -6.39 11.04 4.99
N LEU A 243 -5.06 11.03 4.96
CA LEU A 243 -4.23 11.60 6.04
C LEU A 243 -4.51 13.08 6.26
N LYS A 244 -4.74 13.86 5.20
CA LYS A 244 -5.18 15.26 5.35
C LYS A 244 -6.48 15.42 6.12
N LYS A 245 -7.45 14.51 5.93
CA LYS A 245 -8.70 14.51 6.69
C LYS A 245 -8.45 14.14 8.15
N ILE A 246 -7.63 13.13 8.40
CA ILE A 246 -7.21 12.74 9.76
C ILE A 246 -6.54 13.91 10.45
N HIS A 247 -5.58 14.59 9.80
CA HIS A 247 -4.91 15.78 10.37
C HIS A 247 -5.84 16.99 10.54
N ALA A 248 -6.98 17.03 9.85
CA ALA A 248 -8.02 18.02 10.05
C ALA A 248 -9.02 17.64 11.17
N GLY A 249 -8.80 16.51 11.85
CA GLY A 249 -9.64 16.04 12.96
C GLY A 249 -10.85 15.19 12.54
N ALA A 250 -10.82 14.60 11.34
CA ALA A 250 -11.91 13.72 10.89
C ALA A 250 -12.15 12.57 11.87
N ASP A 251 -13.40 12.31 12.18
CA ASP A 251 -13.80 11.15 12.97
C ASP A 251 -13.94 9.87 12.10
N ARG A 252 -14.25 8.74 12.76
CA ARG A 252 -14.48 7.45 12.12
C ARG A 252 -15.54 7.52 11.01
N ASP A 253 -16.64 8.23 11.25
CA ASP A 253 -17.76 8.29 10.32
C ASP A 253 -17.45 9.18 9.11
N GLU A 254 -16.62 10.21 9.27
CA GLU A 254 -16.13 11.03 8.17
C GLU A 254 -15.17 10.24 7.27
N ILE A 255 -14.28 9.43 7.85
CA ILE A 255 -13.42 8.52 7.07
C ILE A 255 -14.27 7.47 6.35
N PHE A 256 -15.24 6.85 7.02
CA PHE A 256 -16.18 5.93 6.39
C PHE A 256 -16.87 6.56 5.18
N ARG A 257 -17.48 7.74 5.34
CA ARG A 257 -18.19 8.44 4.23
C ARG A 257 -17.26 8.77 3.08
N TYR A 258 -16.05 9.22 3.37
CA TYR A 258 -15.08 9.55 2.34
C TYR A 258 -14.64 8.28 1.57
N VAL A 259 -14.22 7.23 2.27
CA VAL A 259 -13.84 5.95 1.65
C VAL A 259 -14.98 5.35 0.84
N LYS A 260 -16.22 5.40 1.38
CA LYS A 260 -17.43 4.94 0.67
C LYS A 260 -17.66 5.69 -0.63
N SER A 261 -17.54 7.01 -0.62
CA SER A 261 -17.69 7.83 -1.83
C SER A 261 -16.64 7.51 -2.90
N MET A 262 -15.40 7.28 -2.47
CA MET A 262 -14.30 6.89 -3.36
C MET A 262 -14.52 5.49 -3.96
N LYS A 263 -14.90 4.51 -3.09
CA LYS A 263 -15.18 3.14 -3.54
C LYS A 263 -16.35 3.07 -4.50
N ASP A 264 -17.44 3.80 -4.23
CA ASP A 264 -18.59 3.82 -5.13
C ASP A 264 -18.19 4.35 -6.51
N ALA A 265 -17.42 5.44 -6.56
CA ALA A 265 -16.90 5.98 -7.81
C ALA A 265 -15.97 5.00 -8.56
N VAL A 266 -15.11 4.27 -7.85
CA VAL A 266 -14.24 3.24 -8.43
C VAL A 266 -15.04 2.07 -9.01
N ARG A 267 -16.17 1.70 -8.38
CA ARG A 267 -17.06 0.62 -8.90
C ARG A 267 -17.77 0.98 -10.20
N GLU A 268 -17.95 2.26 -10.46
CA GLU A 268 -18.58 2.77 -11.69
C GLU A 268 -17.59 2.97 -12.86
N ALA A 269 -16.32 2.62 -12.70
CA ALA A 269 -15.24 2.87 -13.66
C ALA A 269 -15.13 1.83 -14.79
#